data_2ded0afae4e86687c067ba1c099b11b7
#
_entry.id   2ded0afae4e86687c067ba1c099b11b7
#
_cell.length_a   1.000
_cell.length_b   1.000
_cell.length_c   1.000
_cell.angle_alpha   90.00
_cell.angle_beta   90.00
_cell.angle_gamma   90.00
#
_symmetry.space_group_name_H-M   'P 1'
#
loop_
_entity.id
_entity.type
_entity.pdbx_description
1 polymer ?
#
loop_
_entity_poly.entity_id
_entity_poly.type
_entity_poly.pdbx_seq_one_letter_code
_entity_poly.pdbx_strand_id
1 'polypeptide(L)'
;MESCDFVGVYELNQTTFGVLIHSFQIDSMAVSPSKKSLELKNLFSIYSSNLWNRLVSFLPSSRSVFLGKIYNLYHQTTRSRSRRRKPSLPLPLPSNSLESFVDTSEASKVFDVLEDILEHIFLDLHNIQKNLHFWQSRAEASNARKVYFLIFERGPRAFIDGTVQLIREYVVEGSGMQNLCHSASVHISERITVLTSLRYHLATFLAQIYIEVDKFGEELVKHPEKSLPLLLVTINGLFSKLEASIGHFHTVCQSDSSVDGSYSFPLMFEKLPEVNQEGSQWTDCEIRDAINLIYENLHKLDSYLNVIVTKHQKPRKVTLYWMRYTCGIVGFSVCSIWLLKHSRLMGSSDIDNWIREAKDSTISFWNDHVEQPLLSIRDELFETFRKRHKVVMDHEEVYLTAKSLHRMLLAFSEQTKGQTFPENASDQEMLEIVMERYEKELTHPIQSLVGGELVRALLIQIQKLKLDIETAMLELDQILKANEINFAILAALPAFILSLLLLMLVRAWLKQDTRAEGRGRIARLQRRLLIVEVEKRIMQFQICIDQGLEKDAECMFGLVLYSLDRLYHAVEWHAKATGEWLCLRQDIIDLGKPRLQTSYKLIITSRMERVYDCLLPSSKH
;
A
#
# COMPACT_ATOMS: atom_id res chain seq x y z
N MET A 1 1.80 17.47 -3.60
CA MET A 1 1.54 17.91 -2.23
C MET A 1 1.71 16.69 -1.33
N GLU A 2 2.94 16.20 -1.25
CA GLU A 2 3.39 15.02 -0.47
C GLU A 2 4.87 15.18 -0.16
N SER A 3 5.21 16.14 0.69
CA SER A 3 6.60 16.32 1.12
C SER A 3 6.77 16.61 2.61
N CYS A 4 5.76 16.36 3.44
CA CYS A 4 5.83 16.68 4.86
C CYS A 4 6.10 15.52 5.82
N ASP A 5 5.95 14.24 5.40
CA ASP A 5 6.08 13.11 6.34
C ASP A 5 7.49 12.49 6.42
N PHE A 6 8.46 13.02 5.68
CA PHE A 6 9.82 12.46 5.66
C PHE A 6 10.82 13.14 6.61
N VAL A 7 10.48 14.29 7.16
CA VAL A 7 11.36 15.06 8.05
C VAL A 7 11.35 14.51 9.48
N GLY A 8 10.21 14.02 9.96
CA GLY A 8 10.08 13.48 11.32
C GLY A 8 10.89 12.20 11.61
N VAL A 9 11.17 11.39 10.58
CA VAL A 9 11.96 10.15 10.73
C VAL A 9 13.46 10.45 10.76
N TYR A 10 13.89 11.57 10.20
CA TYR A 10 15.29 11.98 10.20
C TYR A 10 15.74 12.58 11.55
N GLU A 11 14.86 13.29 12.23
CA GLU A 11 15.18 13.84 13.57
C GLU A 11 15.25 12.74 14.64
N LEU A 12 14.40 11.70 14.55
CA LEU A 12 14.48 10.57 15.50
C LEU A 12 15.77 9.74 15.34
N ASN A 13 16.31 9.65 14.11
CA ASN A 13 17.56 8.94 13.87
C ASN A 13 18.81 9.72 14.33
N GLN A 14 18.76 11.05 14.29
CA GLN A 14 19.88 11.87 14.79
C GLN A 14 19.94 11.89 16.33
N THR A 15 18.80 11.90 17.00
CA THR A 15 18.74 11.84 18.47
C THR A 15 19.16 10.48 19.03
N THR A 16 18.79 9.37 18.37
CA THR A 16 19.25 8.04 18.76
C THR A 16 20.74 7.83 18.48
N PHE A 17 21.27 8.43 17.42
CA PHE A 17 22.72 8.38 17.15
C PHE A 17 23.53 9.21 18.16
N GLY A 18 23.01 10.37 18.55
CA GLY A 18 23.61 11.21 19.58
C GLY A 18 23.63 10.56 20.96
N VAL A 19 22.56 9.86 21.32
CA VAL A 19 22.45 9.12 22.61
C VAL A 19 23.37 7.89 22.64
N LEU A 20 23.54 7.20 21.50
CA LEU A 20 24.47 6.07 21.39
C LEU A 20 25.95 6.51 21.50
N ILE A 21 26.31 7.65 20.93
CA ILE A 21 27.66 8.20 21.06
C ILE A 21 27.91 8.69 22.50
N HIS A 22 26.90 9.26 23.15
CA HIS A 22 27.06 9.75 24.55
C HIS A 22 27.13 8.61 25.57
N SER A 23 26.47 7.48 25.35
CA SER A 23 26.58 6.30 26.21
C SER A 23 27.90 5.53 26.03
N PHE A 24 28.55 5.63 24.86
CA PHE A 24 29.86 5.03 24.61
C PHE A 24 31.05 5.87 25.15
N GLN A 25 30.83 7.16 25.41
CA GLN A 25 31.89 8.07 25.84
C GLN A 25 32.13 8.05 27.34
N ILE A 26 31.26 7.40 28.13
CA ILE A 26 31.38 7.34 29.62
C ILE A 26 32.20 6.15 30.08
N ASP A 27 32.41 5.11 29.28
CA ASP A 27 33.10 3.87 29.70
C ASP A 27 34.53 3.67 29.20
N SER A 28 35.18 4.69 28.62
CA SER A 28 36.54 4.57 28.10
C SER A 28 37.63 5.18 29.01
N MET A 29 37.46 5.09 30.31
CA MET A 29 38.59 5.32 31.24
C MET A 29 38.97 4.02 31.93
N ALA A 30 40.13 3.51 31.46
CA ALA A 30 41.06 2.61 32.17
C ALA A 30 40.50 1.29 32.72
N VAL A 31 40.90 0.18 32.13
CA VAL A 31 41.60 -0.94 32.86
C VAL A 31 42.02 -2.00 31.82
N SER A 32 43.25 -2.45 31.93
CA SER A 32 43.88 -3.57 31.22
C SER A 32 43.06 -4.87 31.23
N PRO A 33 43.15 -5.74 30.20
CA PRO A 33 42.33 -6.94 30.09
C PRO A 33 42.72 -7.98 31.14
N SER A 34 42.06 -7.97 32.25
CA SER A 34 42.21 -8.98 33.31
C SER A 34 41.27 -10.17 33.04
N LYS A 35 41.70 -11.36 33.51
CA LYS A 35 41.06 -12.69 33.38
C LYS A 35 39.53 -12.76 33.59
N LYS A 36 38.89 -11.72 34.10
CA LYS A 36 37.43 -11.64 34.33
C LYS A 36 36.57 -11.61 33.05
N SER A 37 37.12 -11.16 31.92
CA SER A 37 36.36 -11.12 30.65
C SER A 37 36.18 -12.51 30.01
N LEU A 38 37.10 -13.43 30.32
CA LEU A 38 37.01 -14.81 29.83
C LEU A 38 36.00 -15.63 30.66
N GLU A 39 35.91 -15.38 31.93
CA GLU A 39 34.92 -16.03 32.84
C GLU A 39 33.49 -15.56 32.52
N LEU A 40 33.27 -14.29 32.20
CA LEU A 40 31.97 -13.77 31.82
C LEU A 40 31.49 -14.36 30.47
N LYS A 41 32.39 -14.57 29.50
CA LYS A 41 32.07 -15.25 28.24
C LYS A 41 31.70 -16.72 28.47
N ASN A 42 32.44 -17.40 29.36
CA ASN A 42 32.13 -18.78 29.69
C ASN A 42 30.83 -18.93 30.48
N LEU A 43 30.57 -18.02 31.44
CA LEU A 43 29.29 -17.96 32.16
C LEU A 43 28.12 -17.68 31.22
N PHE A 44 28.26 -16.74 30.29
CA PHE A 44 27.21 -16.43 29.30
C PHE A 44 26.96 -17.60 28.34
N SER A 45 28.01 -18.32 27.93
CA SER A 45 27.90 -19.53 27.13
C SER A 45 27.19 -20.67 27.87
N ILE A 46 27.53 -20.89 29.16
CA ILE A 46 26.92 -21.91 30.01
C ILE A 46 25.46 -21.57 30.33
N TYR A 47 25.15 -20.30 30.61
CA TYR A 47 23.77 -19.85 30.84
C TYR A 47 22.93 -19.92 29.59
N SER A 48 23.46 -19.54 28.42
CA SER A 48 22.73 -19.63 27.15
C SER A 48 22.46 -21.07 26.73
N SER A 49 23.42 -21.99 26.95
CA SER A 49 23.23 -23.42 26.66
C SER A 49 22.24 -24.08 27.60
N ASN A 50 22.27 -23.72 28.90
CA ASN A 50 21.29 -24.21 29.87
C ASN A 50 19.88 -23.65 29.66
N LEU A 51 19.76 -22.39 29.26
CA LEU A 51 18.48 -21.79 28.84
C LEU A 51 17.94 -22.45 27.55
N TRP A 52 18.83 -22.72 26.61
CA TRP A 52 18.47 -23.41 25.36
C TRP A 52 18.01 -24.85 25.62
N ASN A 53 18.72 -25.57 26.47
CA ASN A 53 18.36 -26.96 26.83
C ASN A 53 17.04 -27.02 27.62
N ARG A 54 16.78 -26.04 28.51
CA ARG A 54 15.47 -25.90 29.18
C ARG A 54 14.35 -25.52 28.24
N LEU A 55 14.59 -24.61 27.29
CA LEU A 55 13.60 -24.23 26.24
C LEU A 55 13.29 -25.43 25.34
N VAL A 56 14.28 -26.23 24.99
CA VAL A 56 14.09 -27.43 24.16
C VAL A 56 13.35 -28.53 24.92
N SER A 57 13.56 -28.67 26.27
CA SER A 57 12.84 -29.67 27.07
C SER A 57 11.37 -29.32 27.36
N PHE A 58 10.97 -28.04 27.23
CA PHE A 58 9.57 -27.60 27.35
C PHE A 58 8.76 -27.73 26.06
N LEU A 59 9.40 -28.07 24.93
CA LEU A 59 8.69 -28.31 23.67
C LEU A 59 8.29 -29.78 23.57
N PRO A 60 6.99 -30.09 23.46
CA PRO A 60 6.53 -31.46 23.36
C PRO A 60 7.17 -32.17 22.15
N SER A 61 7.57 -33.42 22.35
CA SER A 61 8.34 -34.26 21.42
C SER A 61 7.63 -34.64 20.10
N SER A 62 6.52 -33.99 19.79
CA SER A 62 5.82 -34.16 18.51
C SER A 62 6.40 -33.32 17.34
N ARG A 63 7.60 -32.74 17.52
CA ARG A 63 8.25 -31.84 16.54
C ARG A 63 8.61 -32.49 15.21
N SER A 64 8.89 -33.78 15.19
CA SER A 64 9.29 -34.46 13.94
C SER A 64 8.14 -34.58 12.93
N VAL A 65 6.90 -34.71 13.40
CA VAL A 65 5.72 -34.89 12.55
C VAL A 65 5.23 -33.54 12.01
N PHE A 66 5.29 -32.48 12.80
CA PHE A 66 4.78 -31.15 12.39
C PHE A 66 5.76 -30.44 11.45
N LEU A 67 7.05 -30.47 11.73
CA LEU A 67 8.09 -29.95 10.83
C LEU A 67 8.22 -30.79 9.56
N GLY A 68 8.08 -32.11 9.66
CA GLY A 68 7.99 -32.98 8.48
C GLY A 68 6.75 -32.70 7.62
N LYS A 69 5.60 -32.40 8.22
CA LYS A 69 4.40 -31.96 7.48
C LYS A 69 4.58 -30.58 6.85
N ILE A 70 5.18 -29.61 7.54
CA ILE A 70 5.46 -28.29 6.97
C ILE A 70 6.52 -28.38 5.87
N TYR A 71 7.58 -29.17 6.07
CA TYR A 71 8.61 -29.40 5.05
C TYR A 71 8.04 -30.15 3.83
N ASN A 72 7.20 -31.14 4.03
CA ASN A 72 6.52 -31.85 2.96
C ASN A 72 5.47 -30.98 2.25
N LEU A 73 4.72 -30.12 2.99
CA LEU A 73 3.83 -29.13 2.39
C LEU A 73 4.61 -28.09 1.59
N TYR A 74 5.73 -27.60 2.10
CA TYR A 74 6.61 -26.67 1.38
C TYR A 74 7.22 -27.34 0.13
N HIS A 75 7.70 -28.58 0.23
CA HIS A 75 8.21 -29.35 -0.90
C HIS A 75 7.11 -29.80 -1.88
N GLN A 76 5.90 -30.09 -1.40
CA GLN A 76 4.76 -30.42 -2.26
C GLN A 76 4.25 -29.18 -3.00
N THR A 77 4.24 -27.99 -2.37
CA THR A 77 3.89 -26.74 -3.05
C THR A 77 4.96 -26.28 -4.02
N THR A 78 6.23 -26.64 -3.81
CA THR A 78 7.31 -26.35 -4.78
C THR A 78 7.38 -27.38 -5.91
N ARG A 79 7.02 -28.65 -5.68
CA ARG A 79 7.02 -29.71 -6.70
C ARG A 79 5.75 -29.78 -7.57
N SER A 80 4.62 -29.26 -7.09
CA SER A 80 3.33 -29.35 -7.79
C SER A 80 2.99 -28.10 -8.62
N ARG A 81 3.89 -27.13 -8.73
CA ARG A 81 3.82 -26.18 -9.84
C ARG A 81 4.50 -26.85 -11.04
N SER A 82 3.75 -27.74 -11.73
CA SER A 82 3.88 -27.86 -13.17
C SER A 82 3.98 -26.41 -13.68
N ARG A 83 5.16 -25.98 -14.11
CA ARG A 83 5.35 -24.67 -14.75
C ARG A 83 4.44 -24.68 -15.97
N ARG A 84 3.21 -24.18 -15.84
CA ARG A 84 2.49 -23.69 -17.01
C ARG A 84 3.44 -22.67 -17.61
N ARG A 85 4.02 -22.98 -18.76
CA ARG A 85 4.86 -22.07 -19.55
C ARG A 85 4.09 -20.74 -19.58
N LYS A 86 4.69 -19.68 -19.09
CA LYS A 86 4.13 -18.35 -19.27
C LYS A 86 4.37 -18.04 -20.74
N PRO A 87 3.35 -17.67 -21.50
CA PRO A 87 3.54 -17.32 -22.90
C PRO A 87 4.52 -16.12 -22.95
N SER A 88 5.74 -16.35 -23.41
CA SER A 88 6.72 -15.31 -23.71
C SER A 88 6.37 -14.61 -25.03
N LEU A 89 7.10 -13.55 -25.37
CA LEU A 89 6.96 -12.87 -26.65
C LEU A 89 7.14 -13.90 -27.79
N PRO A 90 6.16 -14.09 -28.67
CA PRO A 90 6.24 -15.09 -29.72
C PRO A 90 7.37 -14.78 -30.68
N LEU A 91 7.97 -15.83 -31.23
CA LEU A 91 9.00 -15.74 -32.27
C LEU A 91 8.46 -15.01 -33.53
N PRO A 92 9.33 -14.32 -34.30
CA PRO A 92 8.94 -13.56 -35.49
C PRO A 92 8.65 -14.49 -36.69
N LEU A 93 7.85 -15.52 -36.49
CA LEU A 93 7.46 -16.46 -37.53
C LEU A 93 6.12 -16.04 -38.16
N PRO A 94 5.93 -16.24 -39.49
CA PRO A 94 4.67 -15.95 -40.15
C PRO A 94 3.56 -16.86 -39.57
N SER A 95 2.42 -16.24 -39.19
CA SER A 95 1.32 -16.90 -38.48
C SER A 95 0.74 -18.14 -39.18
N ASN A 96 0.85 -18.20 -40.52
CA ASN A 96 0.35 -19.32 -41.31
C ASN A 96 1.26 -20.54 -41.31
N SER A 97 2.49 -20.41 -40.81
CA SER A 97 3.45 -21.51 -40.79
C SER A 97 3.32 -22.41 -39.56
N LEU A 98 2.83 -21.88 -38.45
CA LEU A 98 2.72 -22.65 -37.21
C LEU A 98 1.72 -23.82 -37.34
N GLU A 99 0.62 -23.64 -38.08
CA GLU A 99 -0.40 -24.69 -38.28
C GLU A 99 0.05 -25.78 -39.26
N SER A 100 0.92 -25.44 -40.24
CA SER A 100 1.44 -26.42 -41.20
C SER A 100 2.66 -27.19 -40.71
N PHE A 101 3.38 -26.70 -39.67
CA PHE A 101 4.57 -27.36 -39.07
C PHE A 101 4.25 -28.39 -38.00
N VAL A 102 3.00 -28.46 -37.52
CA VAL A 102 2.58 -29.43 -36.50
C VAL A 102 2.73 -30.88 -36.99
N ASP A 103 2.81 -31.10 -38.29
CA ASP A 103 2.91 -32.44 -38.87
C ASP A 103 4.33 -33.04 -38.81
N THR A 104 5.39 -32.25 -38.60
CA THR A 104 6.77 -32.77 -38.44
C THR A 104 7.22 -32.64 -36.98
N SER A 105 7.28 -33.78 -36.29
CA SER A 105 7.64 -33.87 -34.86
C SER A 105 8.94 -33.18 -34.48
N GLU A 106 9.93 -33.12 -35.38
CA GLU A 106 11.25 -32.56 -35.08
C GLU A 106 11.30 -31.03 -35.20
N ALA A 107 10.58 -30.44 -36.17
CA ALA A 107 10.48 -28.98 -36.28
C ALA A 107 9.81 -28.37 -35.01
N SER A 108 8.77 -29.01 -34.49
CA SER A 108 8.13 -28.57 -33.25
C SER A 108 9.10 -28.55 -32.08
N LYS A 109 10.00 -29.55 -31.96
CA LYS A 109 11.01 -29.58 -30.88
C LYS A 109 12.05 -28.45 -31.01
N VAL A 110 12.46 -28.08 -32.22
CA VAL A 110 13.37 -26.96 -32.44
C VAL A 110 12.72 -25.64 -32.01
N PHE A 111 11.44 -25.44 -32.33
CA PHE A 111 10.72 -24.25 -31.87
C PHE A 111 10.55 -24.22 -30.35
N ASP A 112 10.27 -25.36 -29.72
CA ASP A 112 10.21 -25.49 -28.27
C ASP A 112 11.55 -25.07 -27.62
N VAL A 113 12.69 -25.49 -28.19
CA VAL A 113 14.03 -25.10 -27.70
C VAL A 113 14.26 -23.60 -27.85
N LEU A 114 13.87 -23.01 -28.98
CA LEU A 114 14.01 -21.57 -29.22
C LEU A 114 13.16 -20.77 -28.22
N GLU A 115 11.93 -21.18 -27.97
CA GLU A 115 11.07 -20.55 -26.98
C GLU A 115 11.66 -20.69 -25.57
N ASP A 116 12.22 -21.85 -25.22
CA ASP A 116 12.86 -22.09 -23.93
C ASP A 116 14.10 -21.20 -23.77
N ILE A 117 14.93 -21.05 -24.81
CA ILE A 117 16.08 -20.14 -24.80
C ILE A 117 15.62 -18.70 -24.55
N LEU A 118 14.61 -18.23 -25.27
CA LEU A 118 14.08 -16.88 -25.11
C LEU A 118 13.51 -16.65 -23.70
N GLU A 119 12.72 -17.60 -23.18
CA GLU A 119 12.16 -17.50 -21.82
C GLU A 119 13.25 -17.36 -20.78
N HIS A 120 14.33 -18.18 -20.85
CA HIS A 120 15.46 -18.10 -19.93
C HIS A 120 16.19 -16.76 -20.02
N ILE A 121 16.49 -16.28 -21.23
CA ILE A 121 17.18 -15.00 -21.44
C ILE A 121 16.33 -13.83 -20.96
N PHE A 122 15.03 -13.80 -21.23
CA PHE A 122 14.14 -12.76 -20.73
C PHE A 122 14.07 -12.75 -19.20
N LEU A 123 14.03 -13.91 -18.56
CA LEU A 123 14.02 -14.05 -17.12
C LEU A 123 15.33 -13.54 -16.49
N ASP A 124 16.47 -13.89 -17.10
CA ASP A 124 17.78 -13.44 -16.64
C ASP A 124 17.97 -11.93 -16.85
N LEU A 125 17.59 -11.39 -18.00
CA LEU A 125 17.56 -9.95 -18.24
C LEU A 125 16.67 -9.22 -17.23
N HIS A 126 15.52 -9.80 -16.88
CA HIS A 126 14.64 -9.23 -15.85
C HIS A 126 15.31 -9.19 -14.47
N ASN A 127 15.99 -10.28 -14.08
CA ASN A 127 16.71 -10.35 -12.82
C ASN A 127 17.87 -9.37 -12.78
N ILE A 128 18.65 -9.27 -13.86
CA ILE A 128 19.76 -8.32 -13.99
C ILE A 128 19.23 -6.88 -13.93
N GLN A 129 18.20 -6.54 -14.70
CA GLN A 129 17.62 -5.20 -14.72
C GLN A 129 17.09 -4.77 -13.36
N LYS A 130 16.44 -5.67 -12.63
CA LYS A 130 15.93 -5.43 -11.28
C LYS A 130 17.04 -5.14 -10.27
N ASN A 131 18.17 -5.86 -10.36
CA ASN A 131 19.33 -5.64 -9.52
C ASN A 131 20.05 -4.35 -9.93
N LEU A 132 20.20 -4.10 -11.22
CA LEU A 132 20.81 -2.90 -11.76
C LEU A 132 20.05 -1.64 -11.32
N HIS A 133 18.73 -1.63 -11.44
CA HIS A 133 17.91 -0.51 -10.98
C HIS A 133 18.10 -0.21 -9.48
N PHE A 134 18.20 -1.27 -8.66
CA PHE A 134 18.49 -1.10 -7.23
C PHE A 134 19.84 -0.41 -7.00
N TRP A 135 20.91 -0.88 -7.68
CA TRP A 135 22.26 -0.32 -7.51
C TRP A 135 22.38 1.10 -8.09
N GLN A 136 21.73 1.40 -9.21
CA GLN A 136 21.67 2.74 -9.79
C GLN A 136 20.97 3.72 -8.85
N SER A 137 19.84 3.34 -8.28
CA SER A 137 19.15 4.15 -7.28
C SER A 137 20.01 4.43 -6.04
N ARG A 138 20.92 3.51 -5.67
CA ARG A 138 21.89 3.73 -4.59
C ARG A 138 23.07 4.60 -5.02
N ALA A 139 23.50 4.52 -6.27
CA ALA A 139 24.55 5.38 -6.83
C ALA A 139 24.13 6.84 -6.90
N GLU A 140 22.87 7.11 -7.23
CA GLU A 140 22.30 8.45 -7.31
C GLU A 140 21.99 9.06 -5.92
N ALA A 141 21.99 8.23 -4.87
CA ALA A 141 21.69 8.69 -3.52
C ALA A 141 22.79 9.60 -2.95
N SER A 142 22.44 10.42 -1.95
CA SER A 142 23.38 11.27 -1.24
C SER A 142 24.52 10.48 -0.56
N ASN A 143 25.68 11.11 -0.36
CA ASN A 143 26.84 10.48 0.24
C ASN A 143 26.56 9.86 1.62
N ALA A 144 25.77 10.54 2.44
CA ALA A 144 25.33 10.01 3.73
C ALA A 144 24.52 8.70 3.59
N ARG A 145 23.68 8.61 2.55
CA ARG A 145 22.88 7.42 2.26
C ARG A 145 23.71 6.25 1.74
N LYS A 146 24.77 6.53 0.99
CA LYS A 146 25.74 5.52 0.52
C LYS A 146 26.50 4.90 1.69
N VAL A 147 26.99 5.74 2.62
CA VAL A 147 27.66 5.30 3.84
C VAL A 147 26.68 4.52 4.75
N TYR A 148 25.46 5.02 4.91
CA TYR A 148 24.42 4.31 5.65
C TYR A 148 24.15 2.90 5.08
N PHE A 149 24.08 2.79 3.76
CA PHE A 149 23.95 1.51 3.08
C PHE A 149 25.13 0.58 3.39
N LEU A 150 26.36 1.08 3.30
CA LEU A 150 27.56 0.29 3.55
C LEU A 150 27.60 -0.29 4.96
N ILE A 151 27.22 0.51 5.98
CA ILE A 151 27.30 0.14 7.38
C ILE A 151 26.07 -0.67 7.80
N PHE A 152 24.85 -0.19 7.50
CA PHE A 152 23.62 -0.72 8.11
C PHE A 152 22.84 -1.71 7.23
N GLU A 153 22.85 -1.56 5.90
CA GLU A 153 21.97 -2.33 5.04
C GLU A 153 22.60 -3.63 4.47
N ARG A 154 23.89 -3.86 4.71
CA ARG A 154 24.59 -5.08 4.28
C ARG A 154 24.49 -6.24 5.26
N GLY A 155 23.98 -6.02 6.44
CA GLY A 155 23.75 -7.02 7.48
C GLY A 155 24.59 -6.84 8.75
N PRO A 156 24.38 -7.69 9.78
CA PRO A 156 25.00 -7.50 11.10
C PRO A 156 26.54 -7.62 11.07
N ARG A 157 27.11 -8.47 10.23
CA ARG A 157 28.58 -8.56 10.08
C ARG A 157 29.16 -7.28 9.49
N ALA A 158 28.57 -6.78 8.40
CA ALA A 158 29.00 -5.54 7.78
C ALA A 158 28.83 -4.32 8.72
N PHE A 159 27.86 -4.36 9.61
CA PHE A 159 27.68 -3.35 10.63
C PHE A 159 28.85 -3.34 11.64
N ILE A 160 29.28 -4.50 12.12
CA ILE A 160 30.42 -4.61 13.04
C ILE A 160 31.70 -4.15 12.32
N ASP A 161 31.96 -4.66 11.12
CA ASP A 161 33.16 -4.33 10.35
C ASP A 161 33.19 -2.84 9.99
N GLY A 162 32.05 -2.29 9.52
CA GLY A 162 31.91 -0.88 9.17
C GLY A 162 32.04 0.07 10.37
N THR A 163 31.51 -0.30 11.53
CA THR A 163 31.67 0.50 12.76
C THR A 163 33.10 0.46 13.28
N VAL A 164 33.75 -0.69 13.26
CA VAL A 164 35.15 -0.82 13.64
C VAL A 164 36.04 -0.01 12.71
N GLN A 165 35.78 -0.07 11.40
CA GLN A 165 36.51 0.72 10.42
C GLN A 165 36.27 2.22 10.62
N LEU A 166 35.03 2.65 10.87
CA LEU A 166 34.70 4.04 11.15
C LEU A 166 35.42 4.57 12.39
N ILE A 167 35.45 3.80 13.47
CA ILE A 167 36.16 4.17 14.70
C ILE A 167 37.67 4.24 14.45
N ARG A 168 38.23 3.28 13.73
CA ARG A 168 39.66 3.24 13.39
C ARG A 168 40.09 4.44 12.55
N GLU A 169 39.34 4.75 11.51
CA GLU A 169 39.64 5.87 10.61
C GLU A 169 39.41 7.24 11.26
N TYR A 170 38.39 7.34 12.12
CA TYR A 170 38.13 8.57 12.88
C TYR A 170 39.25 8.90 13.87
N VAL A 171 39.83 7.86 14.49
CA VAL A 171 40.92 8.01 15.49
C VAL A 171 42.26 8.32 14.80
N VAL A 172 42.49 7.81 13.57
CA VAL A 172 43.82 7.88 12.93
C VAL A 172 43.97 9.08 11.98
N GLU A 173 42.92 9.47 11.21
CA GLU A 173 43.09 10.41 10.08
C GLU A 173 42.11 11.58 10.02
N GLY A 174 41.10 11.67 10.85
CA GLY A 174 40.11 12.78 10.84
C GLY A 174 39.23 12.88 9.58
N SER A 175 39.51 12.08 8.52
CA SER A 175 38.80 12.10 7.21
C SER A 175 37.95 10.85 6.94
N GLY A 176 37.67 10.05 7.95
CA GLY A 176 37.05 8.73 7.83
C GLY A 176 35.72 8.69 7.06
N MET A 177 34.93 9.76 7.09
CA MET A 177 33.67 9.84 6.33
C MET A 177 33.86 9.88 4.81
N GLN A 178 34.91 10.56 4.33
CA GLN A 178 35.21 10.66 2.90
C GLN A 178 35.71 9.32 2.33
N ASN A 179 36.58 8.64 3.08
CA ASN A 179 37.11 7.32 2.71
C ASN A 179 35.99 6.27 2.65
N LEU A 180 35.08 6.26 3.63
CA LEU A 180 33.90 5.38 3.62
C LEU A 180 32.96 5.69 2.46
N CYS A 181 32.75 6.97 2.14
CA CYS A 181 31.94 7.37 1.00
C CYS A 181 32.57 6.90 -0.33
N HIS A 182 33.89 7.03 -0.46
CA HIS A 182 34.62 6.53 -1.61
C HIS A 182 34.51 5.01 -1.72
N SER A 183 34.78 4.27 -0.65
CA SER A 183 34.64 2.80 -0.60
C SER A 183 33.21 2.35 -0.95
N ALA A 184 32.18 3.02 -0.42
CA ALA A 184 30.79 2.74 -0.76
C ALA A 184 30.51 2.97 -2.25
N SER A 185 31.04 4.08 -2.81
CA SER A 185 30.86 4.44 -4.20
C SER A 185 31.53 3.44 -5.14
N VAL A 186 32.78 3.03 -4.82
CA VAL A 186 33.52 2.00 -5.58
C VAL A 186 32.77 0.67 -5.56
N HIS A 187 32.33 0.22 -4.40
CA HIS A 187 31.58 -1.02 -4.25
C HIS A 187 30.26 -1.03 -5.03
N ILE A 188 29.55 0.11 -5.11
CA ILE A 188 28.30 0.25 -5.88
C ILE A 188 28.63 0.29 -7.38
N SER A 189 29.65 1.06 -7.80
CA SER A 189 30.03 1.21 -9.20
C SER A 189 30.51 -0.11 -9.81
N GLU A 190 31.31 -0.89 -9.09
CA GLU A 190 31.76 -2.23 -9.52
C GLU A 190 30.55 -3.13 -9.86
N ARG A 191 29.53 -3.16 -8.98
CA ARG A 191 28.33 -3.97 -9.22
C ARG A 191 27.52 -3.48 -10.41
N ILE A 192 27.41 -2.16 -10.59
CA ILE A 192 26.74 -1.56 -11.74
C ILE A 192 27.48 -1.93 -13.02
N THR A 193 28.81 -1.84 -13.04
CA THR A 193 29.62 -2.14 -14.23
C THR A 193 29.43 -3.60 -14.65
N VAL A 194 29.56 -4.55 -13.73
CA VAL A 194 29.38 -5.99 -14.01
C VAL A 194 27.96 -6.27 -14.52
N LEU A 195 26.93 -5.78 -13.86
CA LEU A 195 25.54 -6.02 -14.27
C LEU A 195 25.19 -5.33 -15.60
N THR A 196 25.77 -4.15 -15.87
CA THR A 196 25.54 -3.43 -17.14
C THR A 196 26.19 -4.17 -18.30
N SER A 197 27.42 -4.65 -18.13
CA SER A 197 28.10 -5.46 -19.13
C SER A 197 27.37 -6.78 -19.40
N LEU A 198 26.94 -7.48 -18.34
CA LEU A 198 26.19 -8.71 -18.48
C LEU A 198 24.85 -8.47 -19.21
N ARG A 199 24.15 -7.38 -18.89
CA ARG A 199 22.93 -6.96 -19.62
C ARG A 199 23.23 -6.69 -21.09
N TYR A 200 24.36 -6.03 -21.40
CA TYR A 200 24.76 -5.73 -22.76
C TYR A 200 24.96 -7.02 -23.59
N HIS A 201 25.74 -7.96 -23.08
CA HIS A 201 26.01 -9.22 -23.77
C HIS A 201 24.77 -10.08 -23.98
N LEU A 202 23.92 -10.19 -22.96
CA LEU A 202 22.65 -10.95 -23.06
C LEU A 202 21.65 -10.28 -23.99
N ALA A 203 21.55 -8.95 -23.97
CA ALA A 203 20.66 -8.23 -24.89
C ALA A 203 21.11 -8.38 -26.34
N THR A 204 22.44 -8.29 -26.61
CA THR A 204 23.00 -8.54 -27.94
C THR A 204 22.73 -9.97 -28.39
N PHE A 205 22.94 -10.95 -27.52
CA PHE A 205 22.68 -12.36 -27.83
C PHE A 205 21.19 -12.60 -28.16
N LEU A 206 20.26 -12.01 -27.37
CA LEU A 206 18.83 -12.06 -27.64
C LEU A 206 18.48 -11.46 -29.03
N ALA A 207 19.07 -10.30 -29.34
CA ALA A 207 18.85 -9.64 -30.61
C ALA A 207 19.33 -10.50 -31.79
N GLN A 208 20.52 -11.09 -31.68
CA GLN A 208 21.09 -11.94 -32.71
C GLN A 208 20.24 -13.18 -32.94
N ILE A 209 19.80 -13.88 -31.90
CA ILE A 209 18.87 -15.02 -32.05
C ILE A 209 17.61 -14.58 -32.79
N TYR A 210 17.02 -13.46 -32.39
CA TYR A 210 15.75 -13.00 -32.97
C TYR A 210 15.91 -12.61 -34.44
N ILE A 211 17.03 -11.96 -34.81
CA ILE A 211 17.36 -11.58 -36.19
C ILE A 211 17.60 -12.82 -37.06
N GLU A 212 18.35 -13.82 -36.54
CA GLU A 212 18.59 -15.04 -37.29
C GLU A 212 17.30 -15.85 -37.49
N VAL A 213 16.43 -15.97 -36.48
CA VAL A 213 15.13 -16.62 -36.62
C VAL A 213 14.24 -15.88 -37.64
N ASP A 214 14.27 -14.54 -37.70
CA ASP A 214 13.53 -13.77 -38.71
C ASP A 214 14.09 -13.98 -40.14
N LYS A 215 15.41 -14.12 -40.29
CA LYS A 215 16.03 -14.42 -41.58
C LYS A 215 15.63 -15.79 -42.13
N PHE A 216 15.62 -16.79 -41.24
CA PHE A 216 15.26 -18.16 -41.62
C PHE A 216 13.77 -18.38 -41.72
N GLY A 217 12.91 -17.46 -41.21
CA GLY A 217 11.48 -17.64 -41.10
C GLY A 217 10.76 -17.98 -42.41
N GLU A 218 11.17 -17.39 -43.53
CA GLU A 218 10.60 -17.71 -44.85
C GLU A 218 11.15 -19.02 -45.44
N GLU A 219 12.46 -19.32 -45.22
CA GLU A 219 13.11 -20.54 -45.72
C GLU A 219 12.68 -21.77 -44.94
N LEU A 220 12.40 -21.63 -43.63
CA LEU A 220 11.86 -22.67 -42.78
C LEU A 220 10.48 -23.14 -43.30
N VAL A 221 9.67 -22.22 -43.85
CA VAL A 221 8.35 -22.56 -44.42
C VAL A 221 8.50 -23.30 -45.75
N LYS A 222 9.49 -22.93 -46.57
CA LYS A 222 9.68 -23.50 -47.93
C LYS A 222 10.43 -24.82 -47.92
N HIS A 223 11.50 -24.91 -47.13
CA HIS A 223 12.44 -26.05 -47.10
C HIS A 223 12.89 -26.36 -45.66
N PRO A 224 11.99 -26.93 -44.81
CA PRO A 224 12.32 -27.18 -43.41
C PRO A 224 13.51 -28.13 -43.20
N GLU A 225 13.64 -29.16 -44.03
CA GLU A 225 14.70 -30.17 -43.90
C GLU A 225 16.12 -29.60 -44.05
N LYS A 226 16.32 -28.55 -44.85
CA LYS A 226 17.61 -27.91 -45.05
C LYS A 226 17.87 -26.75 -44.09
N SER A 227 16.85 -26.01 -43.76
CA SER A 227 16.96 -24.78 -42.96
C SER A 227 17.05 -25.07 -41.46
N LEU A 228 16.45 -26.15 -40.93
CA LEU A 228 16.52 -26.50 -39.52
C LEU A 228 17.95 -26.81 -39.04
N PRO A 229 18.75 -27.68 -39.72
CA PRO A 229 20.12 -27.89 -39.30
C PRO A 229 20.97 -26.62 -39.33
N LEU A 230 20.81 -25.80 -40.38
CA LEU A 230 21.54 -24.55 -40.53
C LEU A 230 21.21 -23.54 -39.42
N LEU A 231 19.95 -23.47 -39.03
CA LEU A 231 19.48 -22.64 -37.89
C LEU A 231 20.12 -23.12 -36.57
N LEU A 232 20.11 -24.45 -36.30
CA LEU A 232 20.74 -25.01 -35.10
C LEU A 232 22.24 -24.73 -35.00
N VAL A 233 22.96 -24.88 -36.11
CA VAL A 233 24.41 -24.55 -36.19
C VAL A 233 24.63 -23.06 -35.96
N THR A 234 23.81 -22.20 -36.58
CA THR A 234 23.91 -20.75 -36.38
C THR A 234 23.68 -20.37 -34.94
N ILE A 235 22.65 -20.93 -34.27
CA ILE A 235 22.39 -20.68 -32.86
C ILE A 235 23.54 -21.15 -31.98
N ASN A 236 24.09 -22.34 -32.24
CA ASN A 236 25.23 -22.82 -31.49
C ASN A 236 26.48 -21.91 -31.72
N GLY A 237 26.65 -21.38 -32.92
CA GLY A 237 27.66 -20.35 -33.22
C GLY A 237 27.46 -19.06 -32.42
N LEU A 238 26.19 -18.66 -32.14
CA LEU A 238 25.88 -17.51 -31.29
C LEU A 238 26.28 -17.77 -29.82
N PHE A 239 26.11 -18.97 -29.29
CA PHE A 239 26.63 -19.34 -27.97
C PHE A 239 28.14 -19.19 -27.89
N SER A 240 28.89 -19.63 -28.92
CA SER A 240 30.35 -19.46 -28.98
C SER A 240 30.76 -17.98 -29.06
N LYS A 241 30.03 -17.13 -29.78
CA LYS A 241 30.26 -15.67 -29.80
C LYS A 241 29.96 -15.04 -28.42
N LEU A 242 28.93 -15.49 -27.73
CA LEU A 242 28.60 -15.02 -26.37
C LEU A 242 29.72 -15.41 -25.39
N GLU A 243 30.26 -16.65 -25.47
CA GLU A 243 31.39 -17.10 -24.68
C GLU A 243 32.60 -16.19 -24.86
N ALA A 244 32.99 -15.92 -26.11
CA ALA A 244 34.13 -15.06 -26.43
C ALA A 244 33.92 -13.63 -25.88
N SER A 245 32.72 -13.08 -25.98
CA SER A 245 32.41 -11.73 -25.50
C SER A 245 32.44 -11.62 -23.97
N ILE A 246 31.93 -12.61 -23.26
CA ILE A 246 31.98 -12.67 -21.79
C ILE A 246 33.39 -12.97 -21.29
N GLY A 247 34.12 -13.87 -21.94
CA GLY A 247 35.50 -14.19 -21.60
C GLY A 247 36.42 -12.98 -21.67
N HIS A 248 36.29 -12.16 -22.73
CA HIS A 248 37.04 -10.91 -22.86
C HIS A 248 36.78 -9.92 -21.74
N PHE A 249 35.53 -9.83 -21.28
CA PHE A 249 35.16 -8.97 -20.17
C PHE A 249 35.82 -9.40 -18.85
N HIS A 250 35.88 -10.70 -18.56
CA HIS A 250 36.55 -11.21 -17.37
C HIS A 250 38.02 -10.86 -17.30
N THR A 251 38.75 -10.94 -18.42
CA THR A 251 40.18 -10.60 -18.47
C THR A 251 40.40 -9.11 -18.18
N VAL A 252 39.53 -8.22 -18.64
CA VAL A 252 39.62 -6.78 -18.39
C VAL A 252 39.32 -6.43 -16.94
N CYS A 253 38.32 -7.06 -16.32
CA CYS A 253 37.97 -6.80 -14.91
C CYS A 253 38.96 -7.40 -13.90
N GLN A 254 39.70 -8.44 -14.25
CA GLN A 254 40.72 -9.04 -13.37
C GLN A 254 42.02 -8.21 -13.31
N SER A 255 42.32 -7.38 -14.31
CA SER A 255 43.52 -6.55 -14.29
C SER A 255 43.50 -5.45 -13.24
N ASP A 256 42.31 -5.04 -12.77
CA ASP A 256 42.15 -3.90 -11.85
C ASP A 256 41.91 -4.28 -10.37
N SER A 257 41.72 -5.57 -10.03
CA SER A 257 41.45 -5.98 -8.65
C SER A 257 42.35 -7.12 -8.18
N SER A 258 43.42 -6.76 -7.49
CA SER A 258 44.44 -7.69 -6.94
C SER A 258 44.07 -8.34 -5.61
N VAL A 259 42.82 -8.48 -5.21
CA VAL A 259 42.43 -9.14 -3.94
C VAL A 259 41.10 -9.85 -4.12
N ASP A 260 41.11 -11.09 -4.39
CA ASP A 260 40.34 -12.23 -3.83
C ASP A 260 40.30 -13.35 -4.87
N GLY A 261 40.72 -14.56 -4.44
CA GLY A 261 40.74 -15.76 -5.27
C GLY A 261 39.38 -16.04 -5.92
N SER A 262 39.14 -15.41 -7.04
CA SER A 262 37.95 -15.60 -7.85
C SER A 262 38.03 -16.94 -8.52
N TYR A 263 37.18 -17.88 -8.17
CA TYR A 263 36.91 -19.09 -8.93
C TYR A 263 36.34 -18.65 -10.30
N SER A 264 37.25 -18.43 -11.26
CA SER A 264 36.90 -18.28 -12.67
C SER A 264 36.52 -19.68 -13.17
N PHE A 265 35.24 -20.01 -13.13
CA PHE A 265 34.76 -21.11 -13.97
C PHE A 265 34.80 -20.58 -15.41
N PRO A 266 35.64 -21.11 -16.28
CA PRO A 266 35.59 -20.74 -17.69
C PRO A 266 34.24 -21.21 -18.24
N LEU A 267 33.50 -20.27 -18.80
CA LEU A 267 32.29 -20.63 -19.55
C LEU A 267 32.81 -21.32 -20.82
N MET A 268 32.55 -22.61 -20.97
CA MET A 268 32.92 -23.40 -22.15
C MET A 268 31.67 -24.04 -22.72
N PHE A 269 31.30 -23.59 -23.92
CA PHE A 269 30.23 -24.20 -24.69
C PHE A 269 30.76 -25.28 -25.64
N GLU A 270 29.99 -26.33 -25.81
CA GLU A 270 30.26 -27.37 -26.76
C GLU A 270 29.85 -26.93 -28.15
N LYS A 271 30.73 -27.18 -29.13
CA LYS A 271 30.51 -26.79 -30.53
C LYS A 271 29.91 -27.95 -31.30
N LEU A 272 28.88 -27.67 -32.10
CA LEU A 272 28.41 -28.62 -33.10
C LEU A 272 29.46 -28.81 -34.19
N PRO A 273 29.59 -30.01 -34.76
CA PRO A 273 30.46 -30.26 -35.91
C PRO A 273 30.02 -29.35 -37.08
N GLU A 274 31.00 -28.78 -37.77
CA GLU A 274 30.73 -27.94 -38.95
C GLU A 274 29.96 -28.75 -40.00
N VAL A 275 28.83 -28.22 -40.43
CA VAL A 275 28.05 -28.79 -41.52
C VAL A 275 28.78 -28.49 -42.81
N ASN A 276 29.32 -29.50 -43.48
CA ASN A 276 29.82 -29.35 -44.84
C ASN A 276 28.65 -28.87 -45.72
N GLN A 277 28.80 -27.75 -46.40
CA GLN A 277 27.80 -27.06 -47.21
C GLN A 277 27.27 -27.88 -48.41
N GLU A 278 27.82 -29.05 -48.65
CA GLU A 278 27.42 -29.93 -49.76
C GLU A 278 26.49 -31.05 -49.23
N GLY A 279 25.19 -30.72 -49.11
CA GLY A 279 24.14 -31.71 -49.35
C GLY A 279 23.90 -32.82 -48.32
N SER A 280 24.51 -32.84 -47.15
CA SER A 280 24.16 -33.87 -46.16
C SER A 280 22.86 -33.50 -45.43
N GLN A 281 21.81 -34.20 -45.74
CA GLN A 281 20.55 -34.17 -44.94
C GLN A 281 20.88 -34.78 -43.56
N TRP A 282 20.69 -33.99 -42.51
CA TRP A 282 20.80 -34.50 -41.15
C TRP A 282 19.70 -35.52 -40.88
N THR A 283 20.10 -36.60 -40.22
CA THR A 283 19.15 -37.57 -39.73
C THR A 283 18.41 -37.06 -38.50
N ASP A 284 17.21 -37.55 -38.22
CA ASP A 284 16.44 -37.18 -37.03
C ASP A 284 17.20 -37.39 -35.72
N CYS A 285 18.17 -38.33 -35.70
CA CYS A 285 19.05 -38.55 -34.56
C CYS A 285 20.03 -37.40 -34.37
N GLU A 286 20.64 -36.90 -35.44
CA GLU A 286 21.60 -35.80 -35.40
C GLU A 286 20.91 -34.48 -35.00
N ILE A 287 19.70 -34.22 -35.47
CA ILE A 287 18.88 -33.07 -35.03
C ILE A 287 18.61 -33.15 -33.53
N ARG A 288 18.25 -34.34 -33.02
CA ARG A 288 17.98 -34.54 -31.58
C ARG A 288 19.25 -34.34 -30.74
N ASP A 289 20.39 -34.82 -31.20
CA ASP A 289 21.67 -34.67 -30.50
C ASP A 289 22.09 -33.18 -30.51
N ALA A 290 21.86 -32.44 -31.58
CA ALA A 290 22.08 -31.01 -31.67
C ALA A 290 21.16 -30.23 -30.69
N ILE A 291 19.88 -30.62 -30.59
CA ILE A 291 18.94 -30.05 -29.64
C ILE A 291 19.41 -30.28 -28.21
N ASN A 292 19.82 -31.50 -27.86
CA ASN A 292 20.31 -31.82 -26.53
C ASN A 292 21.55 -31.03 -26.16
N LEU A 293 22.47 -30.83 -27.10
CA LEU A 293 23.68 -30.05 -26.92
C LEU A 293 23.36 -28.55 -26.69
N ILE A 294 22.39 -27.99 -27.41
CA ILE A 294 21.93 -26.62 -27.20
C ILE A 294 21.31 -26.49 -25.79
N TYR A 295 20.52 -27.46 -25.33
CA TYR A 295 19.99 -27.47 -23.95
C TYR A 295 21.10 -27.56 -22.91
N GLU A 296 22.14 -28.34 -23.14
CA GLU A 296 23.30 -28.41 -22.26
C GLU A 296 24.04 -27.05 -22.18
N ASN A 297 24.26 -26.41 -23.33
CA ASN A 297 24.83 -25.08 -23.41
C ASN A 297 23.97 -24.03 -22.71
N LEU A 298 22.63 -24.09 -22.85
CA LEU A 298 21.71 -23.23 -22.13
C LEU A 298 21.79 -23.45 -20.61
N HIS A 299 21.89 -24.69 -20.17
CA HIS A 299 22.04 -25.01 -18.75
C HIS A 299 23.38 -24.53 -18.18
N LYS A 300 24.47 -24.65 -18.96
CA LYS A 300 25.78 -24.08 -18.60
C LYS A 300 25.70 -22.57 -18.46
N LEU A 301 25.03 -21.90 -19.39
CA LEU A 301 24.79 -20.45 -19.33
C LEU A 301 23.99 -20.06 -18.08
N ASP A 302 22.86 -20.71 -17.81
CA ASP A 302 22.01 -20.44 -16.65
C ASP A 302 22.77 -20.62 -15.32
N SER A 303 23.55 -21.70 -15.18
CA SER A 303 24.35 -21.94 -13.98
C SER A 303 25.42 -20.86 -13.78
N TYR A 304 26.12 -20.45 -14.86
CA TYR A 304 27.10 -19.37 -14.83
C TYR A 304 26.48 -18.03 -14.46
N LEU A 305 25.34 -17.66 -15.08
CA LEU A 305 24.62 -16.44 -14.80
C LEU A 305 24.09 -16.41 -13.35
N ASN A 306 23.58 -17.53 -12.86
CA ASN A 306 23.12 -17.65 -11.48
C ASN A 306 24.22 -17.37 -10.46
N VAL A 307 25.45 -17.85 -10.69
CA VAL A 307 26.60 -17.57 -9.81
C VAL A 307 26.91 -16.07 -9.80
N ILE A 308 27.05 -15.45 -10.98
CA ILE A 308 27.40 -14.02 -11.07
C ILE A 308 26.27 -13.14 -10.52
N VAL A 309 25.04 -13.38 -10.96
CA VAL A 309 23.89 -12.58 -10.51
C VAL A 309 23.68 -12.70 -9.00
N THR A 310 23.88 -13.90 -8.41
CA THR A 310 23.77 -14.09 -6.95
C THR A 310 24.84 -13.31 -6.20
N LYS A 311 26.08 -13.25 -6.70
CA LYS A 311 27.18 -12.45 -6.11
C LYS A 311 26.85 -10.94 -6.13
N HIS A 312 26.20 -10.46 -7.20
CA HIS A 312 25.85 -9.04 -7.39
C HIS A 312 24.37 -8.71 -7.10
N GLN A 313 23.64 -9.67 -6.52
CA GLN A 313 22.23 -9.49 -6.20
C GLN A 313 22.03 -8.41 -5.12
N LYS A 314 20.90 -7.71 -5.21
CA LYS A 314 20.45 -6.83 -4.14
C LYS A 314 20.29 -7.59 -2.83
N PRO A 315 20.59 -6.99 -1.67
CA PRO A 315 20.41 -7.63 -0.37
C PRO A 315 18.95 -8.07 -0.17
N ARG A 316 18.76 -9.21 0.49
CA ARG A 316 17.41 -9.69 0.83
C ARG A 316 16.72 -8.69 1.75
N LYS A 317 15.40 -8.59 1.68
CA LYS A 317 14.62 -7.66 2.54
C LYS A 317 14.92 -7.85 4.04
N VAL A 318 15.17 -9.09 4.46
CA VAL A 318 15.54 -9.39 5.85
C VAL A 318 16.89 -8.76 6.20
N THR A 319 17.87 -8.85 5.30
CA THR A 319 19.20 -8.24 5.48
C THR A 319 19.14 -6.71 5.44
N LEU A 320 18.31 -6.15 4.55
CA LEU A 320 18.13 -4.70 4.41
C LEU A 320 17.49 -4.06 5.66
N TYR A 321 16.54 -4.77 6.28
CA TYR A 321 15.79 -4.28 7.45
C TYR A 321 16.12 -5.05 8.73
N TRP A 322 17.29 -5.70 8.80
CA TRP A 322 17.66 -6.55 9.93
C TRP A 322 17.57 -5.82 11.26
N MET A 323 17.94 -4.54 11.30
CA MET A 323 17.89 -3.71 12.47
C MET A 323 16.45 -3.54 13.01
N ARG A 324 15.49 -3.33 12.12
CA ARG A 324 14.06 -3.27 12.50
C ARG A 324 13.56 -4.60 13.03
N TYR A 325 13.96 -5.70 12.40
CA TYR A 325 13.59 -7.05 12.86
C TYR A 325 14.25 -7.40 14.19
N THR A 326 15.53 -7.05 14.39
CA THR A 326 16.22 -7.31 15.66
C THR A 326 15.65 -6.46 16.79
N CYS A 327 15.39 -5.16 16.58
CA CYS A 327 14.70 -4.31 17.56
C CYS A 327 13.29 -4.84 17.86
N GLY A 328 12.55 -5.29 16.84
CA GLY A 328 11.24 -5.91 17.03
C GLY A 328 11.30 -7.19 17.85
N ILE A 329 12.26 -8.08 17.58
CA ILE A 329 12.45 -9.32 18.32
C ILE A 329 12.86 -9.04 19.77
N VAL A 330 13.79 -8.10 20.00
CA VAL A 330 14.22 -7.70 21.34
C VAL A 330 13.04 -7.09 22.11
N GLY A 331 12.31 -6.15 21.50
CA GLY A 331 11.13 -5.56 22.11
C GLY A 331 10.06 -6.60 22.45
N PHE A 332 9.77 -7.50 21.52
CA PHE A 332 8.83 -8.60 21.76
C PHE A 332 9.31 -9.54 22.87
N SER A 333 10.62 -9.85 22.90
CA SER A 333 11.20 -10.70 23.97
C SER A 333 11.09 -10.04 25.34
N VAL A 334 11.40 -8.74 25.45
CA VAL A 334 11.25 -7.98 26.70
C VAL A 334 9.79 -7.93 27.14
N CYS A 335 8.86 -7.61 26.22
CA CYS A 335 7.43 -7.65 26.52
C CYS A 335 6.96 -9.04 26.94
N SER A 336 7.43 -10.09 26.26
CA SER A 336 7.06 -11.47 26.60
C SER A 336 7.59 -11.89 27.97
N ILE A 337 8.81 -11.53 28.30
CA ILE A 337 9.40 -11.81 29.62
C ILE A 337 8.66 -11.04 30.71
N TRP A 338 8.31 -9.76 30.44
CA TRP A 338 7.51 -8.93 31.34
C TRP A 338 6.13 -9.53 31.60
N LEU A 339 5.42 -9.93 30.50
CA LEU A 339 4.13 -10.61 30.59
C LEU A 339 4.23 -11.94 31.32
N LEU A 340 5.25 -12.76 31.05
CA LEU A 340 5.48 -14.02 31.73
C LEU A 340 5.71 -13.81 33.23
N LYS A 341 6.50 -12.79 33.62
CA LYS A 341 6.76 -12.45 35.01
C LYS A 341 5.50 -12.09 35.81
N HIS A 342 4.54 -11.41 35.15
CA HIS A 342 3.28 -10.98 35.74
C HIS A 342 2.11 -11.97 35.47
N SER A 343 2.37 -13.10 34.79
CA SER A 343 1.39 -14.14 34.48
C SER A 343 1.24 -15.15 35.61
N ARG A 344 0.13 -15.83 35.65
CA ARG A 344 -0.15 -16.98 36.54
C ARG A 344 0.92 -18.07 36.48
N LEU A 345 1.64 -18.21 35.38
CA LEU A 345 2.72 -19.19 35.23
C LEU A 345 3.88 -18.95 36.19
N MET A 346 4.08 -17.70 36.64
CA MET A 346 5.07 -17.31 37.65
C MET A 346 4.45 -17.06 39.04
N GLY A 347 3.15 -17.36 39.24
CA GLY A 347 2.46 -17.21 40.51
C GLY A 347 1.92 -15.80 40.80
N SER A 348 1.96 -14.89 39.85
CA SER A 348 1.39 -13.54 39.96
C SER A 348 0.01 -13.49 39.32
N SER A 349 -0.96 -12.84 40.00
CA SER A 349 -2.30 -12.59 39.49
C SER A 349 -2.47 -11.18 38.88
N ASP A 350 -1.36 -10.46 38.68
CA ASP A 350 -1.37 -9.05 38.31
C ASP A 350 -2.03 -8.82 36.95
N ILE A 351 -1.78 -9.70 35.98
CA ILE A 351 -2.40 -9.60 34.64
C ILE A 351 -3.91 -9.82 34.71
N ASP A 352 -4.37 -10.80 35.50
CA ASP A 352 -5.80 -11.06 35.65
C ASP A 352 -6.50 -9.90 36.37
N ASN A 353 -5.85 -9.30 37.34
CA ASN A 353 -6.36 -8.12 38.04
C ASN A 353 -6.39 -6.92 37.10
N TRP A 354 -5.32 -6.68 36.34
CA TRP A 354 -5.26 -5.58 35.37
C TRP A 354 -6.29 -5.74 34.23
N ILE A 355 -6.48 -6.96 33.72
CA ILE A 355 -7.52 -7.24 32.71
C ILE A 355 -8.92 -6.99 33.30
N ARG A 356 -9.14 -7.39 34.57
CA ARG A 356 -10.41 -7.16 35.25
C ARG A 356 -10.66 -5.67 35.48
N GLU A 357 -9.65 -4.95 35.97
CA GLU A 357 -9.71 -3.51 36.17
C GLU A 357 -9.91 -2.74 34.86
N ALA A 358 -9.20 -3.10 33.80
CA ALA A 358 -9.40 -2.53 32.47
C ALA A 358 -10.80 -2.81 31.91
N LYS A 359 -11.32 -4.04 32.11
CA LYS A 359 -12.69 -4.40 31.74
C LYS A 359 -13.70 -3.57 32.54
N ASP A 360 -13.55 -3.51 33.85
CA ASP A 360 -14.49 -2.79 34.72
C ASP A 360 -14.45 -1.28 34.43
N SER A 361 -13.26 -0.72 34.22
CA SER A 361 -13.06 0.67 33.78
C SER A 361 -13.70 0.95 32.42
N THR A 362 -13.56 0.01 31.46
CA THR A 362 -14.16 0.16 30.12
C THR A 362 -15.69 0.08 30.19
N ILE A 363 -16.23 -0.81 31.01
CA ILE A 363 -17.67 -0.95 31.22
C ILE A 363 -18.22 0.29 31.93
N SER A 364 -17.54 0.77 32.99
CA SER A 364 -17.93 2.00 33.68
C SER A 364 -17.88 3.20 32.75
N PHE A 365 -16.80 3.36 31.98
CA PHE A 365 -16.70 4.41 30.97
C PHE A 365 -17.85 4.37 29.95
N TRP A 366 -18.17 3.16 29.47
CA TRP A 366 -19.29 3.00 28.53
C TRP A 366 -20.62 3.36 29.15
N ASN A 367 -20.87 2.87 30.37
CA ASN A 367 -22.12 3.18 31.08
C ASN A 367 -22.25 4.68 31.37
N ASP A 368 -21.21 5.29 31.90
CA ASP A 368 -21.25 6.68 32.38
C ASP A 368 -21.21 7.70 31.23
N HIS A 369 -20.52 7.40 30.15
CA HIS A 369 -20.31 8.37 29.07
C HIS A 369 -21.10 8.09 27.80
N VAL A 370 -21.64 6.89 27.63
CA VAL A 370 -22.38 6.52 26.42
C VAL A 370 -23.80 6.08 26.76
N GLU A 371 -23.99 5.11 27.64
CA GLU A 371 -25.28 4.50 27.90
C GLU A 371 -26.21 5.45 28.70
N GLN A 372 -25.74 5.99 29.81
CA GLN A 372 -26.55 6.91 30.65
C GLN A 372 -26.93 8.19 29.90
N PRO A 373 -26.03 8.91 29.21
CA PRO A 373 -26.41 10.07 28.42
C PRO A 373 -27.39 9.74 27.29
N LEU A 374 -27.22 8.60 26.62
CA LEU A 374 -28.14 8.16 25.56
C LEU A 374 -29.53 7.83 26.12
N LEU A 375 -29.59 7.14 27.26
CA LEU A 375 -30.85 6.84 27.95
C LEU A 375 -31.51 8.12 28.46
N SER A 376 -30.75 9.04 29.05
CA SER A 376 -31.23 10.36 29.49
C SER A 376 -31.80 11.16 28.31
N ILE A 377 -31.07 11.28 27.19
CA ILE A 377 -31.58 11.95 25.98
C ILE A 377 -32.84 11.25 25.44
N ARG A 378 -32.81 9.92 25.41
CA ARG A 378 -34.01 9.15 25.00
C ARG A 378 -35.19 9.44 25.90
N ASP A 379 -35.02 9.35 27.22
CA ASP A 379 -36.08 9.51 28.17
C ASP A 379 -36.62 10.95 28.17
N GLU A 380 -35.73 11.94 28.05
CA GLU A 380 -36.09 13.35 27.92
C GLU A 380 -36.85 13.65 26.63
N LEU A 381 -36.42 13.09 25.48
CA LEU A 381 -37.11 13.21 24.20
C LEU A 381 -38.51 12.53 24.24
N PHE A 382 -38.57 11.30 24.77
CA PHE A 382 -39.83 10.56 24.81
C PHE A 382 -40.75 11.00 25.97
N GLU A 383 -40.20 11.48 27.06
CA GLU A 383 -40.95 12.01 28.18
C GLU A 383 -41.60 13.36 27.84
N THR A 384 -40.89 14.21 27.10
CA THR A 384 -41.41 15.47 26.54
C THR A 384 -42.57 15.22 25.57
N PHE A 385 -42.53 14.12 24.80
CA PHE A 385 -43.63 13.74 23.91
C PHE A 385 -44.74 12.92 24.61
N ARG A 386 -44.49 12.30 25.74
CA ARG A 386 -45.41 11.37 26.41
C ARG A 386 -46.09 11.96 27.64
N LYS A 387 -45.44 12.83 28.40
CA LYS A 387 -46.06 13.53 29.51
C LYS A 387 -46.85 14.71 28.96
N ARG A 388 -48.19 14.60 29.00
CA ARG A 388 -49.04 15.77 28.95
C ARG A 388 -48.52 16.73 30.03
N HIS A 389 -47.95 17.88 29.63
CA HIS A 389 -47.57 18.93 30.55
C HIS A 389 -48.77 19.13 31.51
N LYS A 390 -48.51 19.11 32.79
CA LYS A 390 -49.46 19.68 33.75
C LYS A 390 -49.48 21.17 33.42
N VAL A 391 -50.49 21.55 32.63
CA VAL A 391 -50.76 22.94 32.29
C VAL A 391 -50.91 23.67 33.62
N VAL A 392 -50.09 24.68 33.88
CA VAL A 392 -50.12 25.46 35.13
C VAL A 392 -51.47 26.12 35.26
N MET A 393 -52.15 26.41 34.13
CA MET A 393 -53.45 27.02 34.06
C MET A 393 -54.30 26.31 32.99
N ASP A 394 -55.48 25.84 33.36
CA ASP A 394 -56.38 25.20 32.41
C ASP A 394 -57.25 26.25 31.70
N HIS A 395 -57.39 26.14 30.38
CA HIS A 395 -58.28 27.00 29.59
C HIS A 395 -59.70 27.06 30.14
N GLU A 396 -60.13 25.98 30.76
CA GLU A 396 -61.48 25.89 31.37
C GLU A 396 -61.61 26.78 32.61
N GLU A 397 -60.52 26.91 33.42
CA GLU A 397 -60.55 27.80 34.60
C GLU A 397 -60.59 29.28 34.16
N VAL A 398 -59.80 29.69 33.15
CA VAL A 398 -59.86 31.05 32.60
C VAL A 398 -61.23 31.37 32.04
N TYR A 399 -61.84 30.40 31.31
CA TYR A 399 -63.21 30.56 30.80
C TYR A 399 -64.28 30.70 31.93
N LEU A 400 -64.16 29.92 33.01
CA LEU A 400 -65.02 30.02 34.14
C LEU A 400 -64.86 31.36 34.86
N THR A 401 -63.65 31.87 35.01
CA THR A 401 -63.35 33.19 35.59
C THR A 401 -63.93 34.32 34.73
N ALA A 402 -63.77 34.25 33.41
CA ALA A 402 -64.37 35.20 32.46
C ALA A 402 -65.87 35.18 32.52
N LYS A 403 -66.49 34.00 32.58
CA LYS A 403 -67.98 33.86 32.73
C LYS A 403 -68.48 34.36 34.09
N SER A 404 -67.67 34.23 35.15
CA SER A 404 -67.97 34.78 36.47
C SER A 404 -67.91 36.30 36.45
N LEU A 405 -66.92 36.90 35.82
CA LEU A 405 -66.77 38.33 35.60
C LEU A 405 -67.99 38.88 34.84
N HIS A 406 -68.33 38.25 33.72
CA HIS A 406 -69.52 38.63 32.92
C HIS A 406 -70.80 38.64 33.74
N ARG A 407 -71.04 37.60 34.56
CA ARG A 407 -72.20 37.54 35.47
C ARG A 407 -72.19 38.66 36.52
N MET A 408 -71.00 39.01 37.06
CA MET A 408 -70.89 40.12 38.02
C MET A 408 -71.18 41.45 37.35
N LEU A 409 -70.75 41.67 36.13
CA LEU A 409 -71.05 42.86 35.35
C LEU A 409 -72.57 43.00 35.09
N LEU A 410 -73.23 41.92 34.69
CA LEU A 410 -74.67 41.89 34.48
C LEU A 410 -75.40 42.16 35.77
N ALA A 411 -75.09 41.54 36.90
CA ALA A 411 -75.69 41.76 38.19
C ALA A 411 -75.48 43.20 38.70
N PHE A 412 -74.36 43.82 38.41
CA PHE A 412 -74.08 45.22 38.71
C PHE A 412 -74.98 46.15 37.87
N SER A 413 -75.25 45.84 36.61
CA SER A 413 -76.14 46.60 35.73
C SER A 413 -77.57 46.57 36.19
N GLU A 414 -78.05 45.39 36.60
CA GLU A 414 -79.48 45.23 37.10
C GLU A 414 -79.76 46.00 38.38
N GLN A 415 -78.79 46.14 39.26
CA GLN A 415 -79.00 46.77 40.56
C GLN A 415 -78.82 48.31 40.51
N THR A 416 -78.31 48.85 39.44
CA THR A 416 -78.05 50.28 39.31
C THR A 416 -79.23 50.96 38.58
N LYS A 417 -80.19 51.48 39.28
CA LYS A 417 -81.38 52.22 38.74
C LYS A 417 -80.93 53.47 37.99
N GLY A 418 -80.85 53.40 36.64
CA GLY A 418 -80.73 54.59 35.83
C GLY A 418 -79.87 54.53 34.55
N GLN A 419 -79.07 53.57 34.36
CA GLN A 419 -78.38 53.33 33.10
C GLN A 419 -78.41 51.84 32.77
N THR A 420 -79.21 51.49 31.78
CA THR A 420 -79.16 50.13 31.17
C THR A 420 -77.97 50.02 30.23
N PHE A 421 -77.17 48.97 30.42
CA PHE A 421 -76.13 48.67 29.41
C PHE A 421 -76.82 48.37 28.09
N PRO A 422 -76.17 48.77 26.94
CA PRO A 422 -76.70 48.40 25.64
C PRO A 422 -76.76 46.85 25.54
N GLU A 423 -77.85 46.34 24.97
CA GLU A 423 -78.21 44.91 24.94
C GLU A 423 -77.09 44.02 24.24
N ASN A 424 -76.11 44.66 23.58
CA ASN A 424 -74.99 44.03 22.95
C ASN A 424 -73.61 44.65 23.34
N ALA A 425 -73.48 45.24 24.52
CA ALA A 425 -72.22 45.80 24.98
C ALA A 425 -71.19 44.70 25.23
N SER A 426 -69.96 44.89 24.75
CA SER A 426 -68.84 44.00 25.07
C SER A 426 -68.47 44.12 26.56
N ASP A 427 -67.90 43.06 27.12
CA ASP A 427 -67.45 43.07 28.53
C ASP A 427 -66.48 44.21 28.81
N GLN A 428 -65.72 44.69 27.82
CA GLN A 428 -64.79 45.85 27.91
C GLN A 428 -65.57 47.16 28.04
N GLU A 429 -66.63 47.37 27.27
CA GLU A 429 -67.47 48.54 27.35
C GLU A 429 -68.23 48.58 28.66
N MET A 430 -68.76 47.42 29.14
CA MET A 430 -69.41 47.30 30.45
C MET A 430 -68.40 47.64 31.57
N LEU A 431 -67.16 47.21 31.43
CA LEU A 431 -66.11 47.48 32.41
C LEU A 431 -65.72 48.96 32.45
N GLU A 432 -65.63 49.61 31.28
CA GLU A 432 -65.34 51.05 31.18
C GLU A 432 -66.44 51.87 31.92
N ILE A 433 -67.69 51.53 31.76
CA ILE A 433 -68.78 52.19 32.46
C ILE A 433 -68.72 51.97 34.00
N VAL A 434 -68.33 50.74 34.44
CA VAL A 434 -68.09 50.43 35.84
C VAL A 434 -66.88 51.26 36.38
N MET A 435 -65.85 51.45 35.60
CA MET A 435 -64.72 52.28 35.99
C MET A 435 -65.04 53.75 36.10
N GLU A 436 -65.78 54.32 35.14
CA GLU A 436 -66.23 55.72 35.19
C GLU A 436 -67.07 55.94 36.43
N ARG A 437 -67.93 54.99 36.77
CA ARG A 437 -68.75 55.08 37.96
C ARG A 437 -67.96 54.94 39.25
N TYR A 438 -66.95 54.04 39.27
CA TYR A 438 -66.03 53.88 40.39
C TYR A 438 -65.26 55.17 40.66
N GLU A 439 -64.83 55.90 39.65
CA GLU A 439 -64.21 57.23 39.78
C GLU A 439 -65.14 58.27 40.37
N LYS A 440 -66.39 58.28 39.97
CA LYS A 440 -67.43 59.14 40.56
C LYS A 440 -67.74 58.82 42.03
N GLU A 441 -67.78 57.56 42.37
CA GLU A 441 -68.02 57.09 43.74
C GLU A 441 -66.83 57.36 44.68
N LEU A 442 -65.65 57.45 44.17
CA LEU A 442 -64.41 57.84 44.89
C LEU A 442 -64.44 59.30 45.37
N THR A 443 -65.29 60.16 44.79
CA THR A 443 -65.42 61.54 45.24
C THR A 443 -66.15 61.66 46.59
N HIS A 444 -67.00 60.62 46.97
CA HIS A 444 -67.73 60.55 48.26
C HIS A 444 -67.52 59.19 48.94
N PRO A 445 -66.28 58.87 49.40
CA PRO A 445 -65.91 57.49 49.73
C PRO A 445 -66.69 56.89 50.95
N ILE A 446 -67.08 57.69 51.93
CA ILE A 446 -67.79 57.21 53.14
C ILE A 446 -69.21 56.86 52.82
N GLN A 447 -69.92 57.60 52.00
CA GLN A 447 -71.32 57.41 51.66
C GLN A 447 -71.46 56.21 50.69
N SER A 448 -70.57 56.03 49.75
CA SER A 448 -70.54 54.96 48.77
C SER A 448 -70.13 53.62 49.41
N LEU A 449 -69.28 53.67 50.46
CA LEU A 449 -68.87 52.45 51.19
C LEU A 449 -70.13 51.89 51.98
N VAL A 450 -70.92 52.77 52.61
CA VAL A 450 -72.11 52.35 53.34
C VAL A 450 -73.20 51.86 52.38
N GLY A 451 -73.34 52.43 51.20
CA GLY A 451 -74.20 51.97 50.12
C GLY A 451 -73.82 50.64 49.46
N GLY A 452 -72.59 50.24 49.68
CA GLY A 452 -72.05 48.96 49.13
C GLY A 452 -71.73 48.99 47.66
N GLU A 453 -71.86 50.11 46.94
CA GLU A 453 -71.58 50.23 45.50
C GLU A 453 -70.12 50.24 45.23
N LEU A 454 -69.30 50.95 46.03
CA LEU A 454 -67.87 50.99 45.96
C LEU A 454 -67.23 49.59 46.13
N VAL A 455 -67.75 48.83 47.10
CA VAL A 455 -67.26 47.46 47.38
C VAL A 455 -67.53 46.52 46.22
N ARG A 456 -68.69 46.67 45.57
CA ARG A 456 -69.02 45.85 44.39
C ARG A 456 -68.13 46.20 43.17
N ALA A 457 -67.90 47.47 42.90
CA ALA A 457 -67.04 47.91 41.85
C ALA A 457 -65.60 47.42 42.09
N LEU A 458 -65.15 47.45 43.35
CA LEU A 458 -63.79 46.95 43.71
C LEU A 458 -63.72 45.43 43.55
N LEU A 459 -64.78 44.65 43.88
CA LEU A 459 -64.83 43.22 43.63
C LEU A 459 -64.80 42.89 42.16
N ILE A 460 -65.44 43.67 41.30
CA ILE A 460 -65.38 43.50 39.84
C ILE A 460 -63.95 43.76 39.33
N GLN A 461 -63.23 44.82 39.83
CA GLN A 461 -61.85 45.07 39.49
C GLN A 461 -60.91 43.95 39.93
N ILE A 462 -61.11 43.41 41.15
CA ILE A 462 -60.31 42.29 41.63
C ILE A 462 -60.54 41.06 40.75
N GLN A 463 -61.78 40.81 40.34
CA GLN A 463 -62.13 39.68 39.48
C GLN A 463 -61.52 39.87 38.07
N LYS A 464 -61.51 41.12 37.56
CA LYS A 464 -60.80 41.43 36.29
C LYS A 464 -59.30 41.23 36.40
N LEU A 465 -58.66 41.76 37.45
CA LEU A 465 -57.24 41.58 37.70
C LEU A 465 -56.88 40.10 37.79
N LYS A 466 -57.75 39.31 38.45
CA LYS A 466 -57.56 37.87 38.48
C LYS A 466 -57.61 37.25 37.08
N LEU A 467 -58.60 37.64 36.26
CA LEU A 467 -58.69 37.17 34.87
C LEU A 467 -57.49 37.57 34.04
N ASP A 468 -56.97 38.82 34.15
CA ASP A 468 -55.82 39.31 33.44
C ASP A 468 -54.56 38.54 33.84
N ILE A 469 -54.39 38.21 35.13
CA ILE A 469 -53.25 37.40 35.60
C ILE A 469 -53.37 35.97 35.08
N GLU A 470 -54.56 35.36 35.13
CA GLU A 470 -54.81 34.02 34.63
C GLU A 470 -54.54 33.92 33.12
N THR A 471 -54.94 34.93 32.35
CA THR A 471 -54.69 35.02 30.89
C THR A 471 -53.20 35.19 30.61
N ALA A 472 -52.53 36.10 31.34
CA ALA A 472 -51.04 36.28 31.18
C ALA A 472 -50.26 35.01 31.56
N MET A 473 -50.73 34.28 32.61
CA MET A 473 -50.11 32.99 32.97
C MET A 473 -50.29 31.95 31.86
N LEU A 474 -51.48 31.92 31.21
CA LEU A 474 -51.72 31.01 30.09
C LEU A 474 -50.88 31.33 28.86
N GLU A 475 -50.69 32.61 28.52
CA GLU A 475 -49.80 33.06 27.46
C GLU A 475 -48.32 32.70 27.77
N LEU A 476 -47.89 32.90 29.01
CA LEU A 476 -46.54 32.58 29.47
C LEU A 476 -46.27 31.06 29.43
N ASP A 477 -47.27 30.23 29.82
CA ASP A 477 -47.17 28.78 29.70
C ASP A 477 -47.04 28.33 28.24
N GLN A 478 -47.75 29.01 27.32
CA GLN A 478 -47.67 28.75 25.90
C GLN A 478 -46.29 29.11 25.31
N ILE A 479 -45.69 30.23 25.75
CA ILE A 479 -44.32 30.64 25.36
C ILE A 479 -43.26 29.67 25.93
N LEU A 480 -43.40 29.27 27.20
CA LEU A 480 -42.52 28.30 27.84
C LEU A 480 -42.53 26.96 27.12
N LYS A 481 -43.71 26.48 26.74
CA LYS A 481 -43.91 25.23 26.00
C LYS A 481 -43.24 25.28 24.62
N ALA A 482 -43.38 26.42 23.90
CA ALA A 482 -42.70 26.61 22.61
C ALA A 482 -41.17 26.62 22.77
N ASN A 483 -40.65 27.26 23.84
CA ASN A 483 -39.21 27.25 24.11
C ASN A 483 -38.67 25.88 24.52
N GLU A 484 -39.43 25.09 25.30
CA GLU A 484 -39.06 23.74 25.69
C GLU A 484 -38.89 22.82 24.46
N ILE A 485 -39.80 22.92 23.48
CA ILE A 485 -39.69 22.20 22.21
C ILE A 485 -38.40 22.63 21.46
N ASN A 486 -38.10 23.93 21.43
CA ASN A 486 -36.90 24.44 20.80
C ASN A 486 -35.61 23.94 21.49
N PHE A 487 -35.60 23.90 22.83
CA PHE A 487 -34.49 23.34 23.60
C PHE A 487 -34.34 21.83 23.41
N ALA A 488 -35.44 21.08 23.34
CA ALA A 488 -35.40 19.64 23.05
C ALA A 488 -34.83 19.34 21.66
N ILE A 489 -35.21 20.13 20.64
CA ILE A 489 -34.66 20.03 19.29
C ILE A 489 -33.17 20.37 19.29
N LEU A 490 -32.74 21.44 19.97
CA LEU A 490 -31.36 21.86 20.07
C LEU A 490 -30.50 20.81 20.77
N ALA A 491 -31.00 20.16 21.82
CA ALA A 491 -30.29 19.06 22.50
C ALA A 491 -30.18 17.78 21.65
N ALA A 492 -31.17 17.50 20.80
CA ALA A 492 -31.19 16.35 19.91
C ALA A 492 -30.21 16.50 18.69
N LEU A 493 -29.92 17.73 18.30
CA LEU A 493 -29.12 18.06 17.11
C LEU A 493 -27.70 17.48 17.15
N PRO A 494 -26.90 17.54 18.24
CA PRO A 494 -25.61 16.90 18.36
C PRO A 494 -25.69 15.38 18.21
N ALA A 495 -26.67 14.72 18.81
CA ALA A 495 -26.85 13.27 18.70
C ALA A 495 -27.19 12.84 17.27
N PHE A 496 -27.99 13.64 16.57
CA PHE A 496 -28.31 13.41 15.16
C PHE A 496 -27.08 13.57 14.26
N ILE A 497 -26.26 14.61 14.48
CA ILE A 497 -25.01 14.82 13.76
C ILE A 497 -24.06 13.66 14.02
N LEU A 498 -23.91 13.21 15.26
CA LEU A 498 -23.03 12.09 15.62
C LEU A 498 -23.49 10.78 14.97
N SER A 499 -24.80 10.51 14.95
CA SER A 499 -25.37 9.35 14.29
C SER A 499 -25.15 9.36 12.78
N LEU A 500 -25.31 10.52 12.13
CA LEU A 500 -25.00 10.72 10.71
C LEU A 500 -23.51 10.49 10.41
N LEU A 501 -22.63 10.98 11.26
CA LEU A 501 -21.19 10.83 11.14
C LEU A 501 -20.77 9.35 11.30
N LEU A 502 -21.37 8.65 12.26
CA LEU A 502 -21.18 7.21 12.45
C LEU A 502 -21.68 6.41 11.24
N LEU A 503 -22.82 6.78 10.69
CA LEU A 503 -23.42 6.15 9.51
C LEU A 503 -22.55 6.40 8.26
N MET A 504 -21.97 7.60 8.12
CA MET A 504 -20.97 7.92 7.10
C MET A 504 -19.69 7.10 7.26
N LEU A 505 -19.19 6.93 8.48
CA LEU A 505 -18.01 6.09 8.77
C LEU A 505 -18.27 4.62 8.44
N VAL A 506 -19.41 4.07 8.85
CA VAL A 506 -19.81 2.70 8.50
C VAL A 506 -19.96 2.55 6.99
N ARG A 507 -20.59 3.51 6.31
CA ARG A 507 -20.71 3.52 4.84
C ARG A 507 -19.36 3.64 4.15
N ALA A 508 -18.42 4.45 4.66
CA ALA A 508 -17.06 4.56 4.17
C ALA A 508 -16.28 3.25 4.38
N TRP A 509 -16.48 2.59 5.52
CA TRP A 509 -15.87 1.29 5.81
C TRP A 509 -16.42 0.17 4.92
N LEU A 510 -17.73 0.13 4.68
CA LEU A 510 -18.38 -0.80 3.74
C LEU A 510 -18.02 -0.51 2.27
N LYS A 511 -17.84 0.77 1.89
CA LYS A 511 -17.36 1.20 0.56
C LYS A 511 -15.85 1.07 0.36
N GLN A 512 -15.12 0.35 1.20
CA GLN A 512 -13.66 0.17 1.12
C GLN A 512 -13.18 -0.53 -0.18
N ASP A 513 -14.07 -0.84 -1.11
CA ASP A 513 -13.76 -1.25 -2.49
C ASP A 513 -13.04 -0.17 -3.33
N THR A 514 -12.97 1.08 -2.86
CA THR A 514 -12.18 2.15 -3.50
C THR A 514 -10.68 1.85 -3.57
N ARG A 515 -10.17 0.94 -2.72
CA ARG A 515 -8.79 0.42 -2.84
C ARG A 515 -8.61 -0.47 -4.06
N ALA A 516 -9.65 -1.15 -4.52
CA ALA A 516 -9.61 -1.94 -5.76
C ALA A 516 -9.52 -1.03 -6.98
N GLU A 517 -10.30 0.06 -7.01
CA GLU A 517 -10.29 1.06 -8.08
C GLU A 517 -8.95 1.83 -8.13
N GLY A 518 -8.41 2.23 -6.98
CA GLY A 518 -7.08 2.83 -6.88
C GLY A 518 -5.97 1.90 -7.37
N ARG A 519 -6.02 0.61 -7.04
CA ARG A 519 -5.08 -0.41 -7.54
C ARG A 519 -5.21 -0.60 -9.06
N GLY A 520 -6.42 -0.59 -9.59
CA GLY A 520 -6.68 -0.64 -11.03
C GLY A 520 -6.09 0.56 -11.78
N ARG A 521 -6.22 1.77 -11.22
CA ARG A 521 -5.62 2.99 -11.78
C ARG A 521 -4.10 2.94 -11.81
N ILE A 522 -3.47 2.50 -10.70
CA ILE A 522 -2.02 2.34 -10.62
C ILE A 522 -1.53 1.28 -11.62
N ALA A 523 -2.23 0.17 -11.76
CA ALA A 523 -1.89 -0.88 -12.72
C ALA A 523 -1.99 -0.40 -14.18
N ARG A 524 -3.00 0.41 -14.53
CA ARG A 524 -3.09 1.05 -15.86
C ARG A 524 -1.93 2.02 -16.10
N LEU A 525 -1.61 2.85 -15.12
CA LEU A 525 -0.47 3.77 -15.21
C LEU A 525 0.84 2.99 -15.45
N GLN A 526 1.05 1.89 -14.73
CA GLN A 526 2.24 1.05 -14.91
C GLN A 526 2.32 0.46 -16.33
N ARG A 527 1.20 0.00 -16.90
CA ARG A 527 1.17 -0.50 -18.29
C ARG A 527 1.50 0.59 -19.31
N ARG A 528 0.98 1.80 -19.13
CA ARG A 528 1.32 2.95 -19.99
C ARG A 528 2.81 3.31 -19.91
N LEU A 529 3.38 3.30 -18.71
CA LEU A 529 4.81 3.54 -18.53
C LEU A 529 5.68 2.49 -19.26
N LEU A 530 5.20 1.25 -19.40
CA LEU A 530 5.89 0.23 -20.20
C LEU A 530 5.87 0.57 -21.70
N ILE A 531 4.79 1.14 -22.23
CA ILE A 531 4.76 1.58 -23.65
C ILE A 531 5.77 2.72 -23.84
N VAL A 532 5.79 3.70 -22.96
CA VAL A 532 6.77 4.80 -23.02
C VAL A 532 8.21 4.26 -22.92
N GLU A 533 8.44 3.21 -22.11
CA GLU A 533 9.74 2.54 -22.06
C GLU A 533 10.10 1.89 -23.40
N VAL A 534 9.16 1.20 -24.03
CA VAL A 534 9.33 0.60 -25.37
C VAL A 534 9.65 1.69 -26.40
N GLU A 535 8.89 2.77 -26.43
CA GLU A 535 9.09 3.90 -27.35
C GLU A 535 10.48 4.52 -27.18
N LYS A 536 10.88 4.80 -25.93
CA LYS A 536 12.23 5.29 -25.61
C LYS A 536 13.32 4.36 -26.13
N ARG A 537 13.14 3.04 -26.00
CA ARG A 537 14.13 2.04 -26.47
C ARG A 537 14.19 2.00 -27.99
N ILE A 538 13.04 2.11 -28.67
CA ILE A 538 12.98 2.19 -30.14
C ILE A 538 13.71 3.43 -30.64
N MET A 539 13.53 4.59 -29.99
CA MET A 539 14.27 5.81 -30.33
C MET A 539 15.78 5.65 -30.09
N GLN A 540 16.19 5.05 -28.97
CA GLN A 540 17.61 4.78 -28.68
C GLN A 540 18.23 3.84 -29.73
N PHE A 541 17.50 2.81 -30.15
CA PHE A 541 17.91 1.92 -31.23
C PHE A 541 18.16 2.69 -32.53
N GLN A 542 17.23 3.60 -32.91
CA GLN A 542 17.38 4.44 -34.10
C GLN A 542 18.63 5.34 -34.03
N ILE A 543 18.85 5.97 -32.88
CA ILE A 543 20.04 6.83 -32.66
C ILE A 543 21.33 6.04 -32.89
N CYS A 544 21.42 4.79 -32.39
CA CYS A 544 22.57 3.95 -32.59
C CYS A 544 22.78 3.58 -34.06
N ILE A 545 21.70 3.35 -34.83
CA ILE A 545 21.77 3.12 -36.27
C ILE A 545 22.29 4.36 -36.99
N ASP A 546 21.72 5.53 -36.69
CA ASP A 546 22.08 6.80 -37.32
C ASP A 546 23.56 7.19 -37.04
N GLN A 547 24.11 6.76 -35.90
CA GLN A 547 25.50 6.95 -35.52
C GLN A 547 26.46 5.89 -36.11
N GLY A 548 25.95 4.87 -36.80
CA GLY A 548 26.73 3.77 -37.35
C GLY A 548 27.29 2.80 -36.31
N LEU A 549 26.76 2.78 -35.10
CA LEU A 549 27.17 1.92 -33.99
C LEU A 549 26.41 0.58 -34.03
N GLU A 550 26.80 -0.31 -34.97
CA GLU A 550 26.09 -1.58 -35.21
C GLU A 550 25.96 -2.46 -33.96
N LYS A 551 27.04 -2.63 -33.18
CA LYS A 551 27.04 -3.47 -31.97
C LYS A 551 26.12 -2.91 -30.88
N ASP A 552 26.11 -1.59 -30.72
CA ASP A 552 25.22 -0.94 -29.76
C ASP A 552 23.76 -0.96 -30.24
N ALA A 553 23.55 -0.88 -31.56
CA ALA A 553 22.22 -1.05 -32.15
C ALA A 553 21.66 -2.46 -31.90
N GLU A 554 22.47 -3.53 -32.05
CA GLU A 554 22.04 -4.89 -31.70
C GLU A 554 21.65 -4.99 -30.22
N CYS A 555 22.46 -4.44 -29.32
CA CYS A 555 22.16 -4.42 -27.90
C CYS A 555 20.84 -3.66 -27.63
N MET A 556 20.65 -2.47 -28.22
CA MET A 556 19.43 -1.69 -28.05
C MET A 556 18.20 -2.42 -28.61
N PHE A 557 18.33 -3.13 -29.73
CA PHE A 557 17.26 -3.97 -30.25
C PHE A 557 16.88 -5.10 -29.28
N GLY A 558 17.86 -5.78 -28.68
CA GLY A 558 17.60 -6.77 -27.63
C GLY A 558 16.89 -6.18 -26.41
N LEU A 559 17.19 -4.94 -26.03
CA LEU A 559 16.48 -4.24 -24.97
C LEU A 559 15.06 -3.79 -25.38
N VAL A 560 14.81 -3.52 -26.67
CA VAL A 560 13.44 -3.33 -27.20
C VAL A 560 12.65 -4.63 -27.04
N LEU A 561 13.19 -5.76 -27.47
CA LEU A 561 12.54 -7.07 -27.31
C LEU A 561 12.21 -7.39 -25.85
N TYR A 562 13.17 -7.13 -24.94
CA TYR A 562 12.94 -7.31 -23.51
C TYR A 562 11.81 -6.40 -22.97
N SER A 563 11.74 -5.14 -23.40
CA SER A 563 10.66 -4.25 -22.97
C SER A 563 9.30 -4.63 -23.57
N LEU A 564 9.29 -5.19 -24.79
CA LEU A 564 8.10 -5.76 -25.43
C LEU A 564 7.59 -7.01 -24.68
N ASP A 565 8.48 -7.90 -24.26
CA ASP A 565 8.11 -9.06 -23.46
C ASP A 565 7.46 -8.64 -22.12
N ARG A 566 8.05 -7.66 -21.44
CA ARG A 566 7.44 -7.09 -20.22
C ARG A 566 6.05 -6.49 -20.46
N LEU A 567 5.88 -5.79 -21.57
CA LEU A 567 4.60 -5.23 -21.97
C LEU A 567 3.60 -6.36 -22.26
N TYR A 568 4.00 -7.36 -23.05
CA TYR A 568 3.20 -8.53 -23.39
C TYR A 568 2.63 -9.22 -22.14
N HIS A 569 3.47 -9.52 -21.17
CA HIS A 569 3.03 -10.10 -19.90
C HIS A 569 2.14 -9.19 -19.05
N ALA A 570 2.37 -7.88 -19.07
CA ALA A 570 1.59 -6.93 -18.28
C ALA A 570 0.18 -6.71 -18.83
N VAL A 571 0.00 -6.82 -20.16
CA VAL A 571 -1.29 -6.52 -20.82
C VAL A 571 -2.12 -7.76 -21.11
N GLU A 572 -1.51 -8.94 -21.28
CA GLU A 572 -2.15 -10.18 -21.71
C GLU A 572 -3.46 -10.49 -20.99
N TRP A 573 -3.42 -10.53 -19.66
CA TRP A 573 -4.59 -10.89 -18.86
C TRP A 573 -5.72 -9.87 -19.00
N HIS A 574 -5.38 -8.59 -19.06
CA HIS A 574 -6.36 -7.51 -19.16
C HIS A 574 -6.94 -7.40 -20.56
N ALA A 575 -6.10 -7.50 -21.59
CA ALA A 575 -6.54 -7.46 -22.98
C ALA A 575 -7.40 -8.69 -23.35
N LYS A 576 -7.15 -9.84 -22.75
CA LYS A 576 -8.05 -11.00 -22.87
C LYS A 576 -9.41 -10.76 -22.22
N ALA A 577 -9.44 -10.05 -21.11
CA ALA A 577 -10.69 -9.70 -20.42
C ALA A 577 -11.51 -8.64 -21.17
N THR A 578 -10.88 -7.71 -21.91
CA THR A 578 -11.54 -6.70 -22.75
C THR A 578 -11.84 -7.19 -24.17
N GLY A 579 -11.33 -8.36 -24.58
CA GLY A 579 -11.49 -8.90 -25.94
C GLY A 579 -10.53 -8.31 -26.98
N GLU A 580 -9.61 -7.42 -26.57
CA GLU A 580 -8.69 -6.71 -27.47
C GLU A 580 -7.40 -7.49 -27.76
N TRP A 581 -7.26 -8.68 -27.17
CA TRP A 581 -6.00 -9.42 -27.14
C TRP A 581 -5.42 -9.72 -28.53
N LEU A 582 -6.22 -10.11 -29.48
CA LEU A 582 -5.74 -10.52 -30.81
C LEU A 582 -5.07 -9.36 -31.54
N CYS A 583 -5.71 -8.19 -31.55
CA CYS A 583 -5.17 -6.99 -32.20
C CYS A 583 -3.94 -6.48 -31.48
N LEU A 584 -4.00 -6.39 -30.13
CA LEU A 584 -2.88 -5.92 -29.31
C LEU A 584 -1.67 -6.86 -29.40
N ARG A 585 -1.90 -8.17 -29.41
CA ARG A 585 -0.85 -9.17 -29.62
C ARG A 585 -0.14 -8.98 -30.96
N GLN A 586 -0.91 -8.74 -32.04
CA GLN A 586 -0.34 -8.51 -33.36
C GLN A 586 0.50 -7.22 -33.39
N ASP A 587 0.02 -6.14 -32.79
CA ASP A 587 0.78 -4.89 -32.67
C ASP A 587 2.11 -5.09 -31.94
N ILE A 588 2.12 -5.86 -30.85
CA ILE A 588 3.35 -6.17 -30.10
C ILE A 588 4.32 -7.01 -30.94
N ILE A 589 3.82 -7.99 -31.69
CA ILE A 589 4.64 -8.81 -32.60
C ILE A 589 5.26 -7.93 -33.71
N ASP A 590 4.46 -7.03 -34.29
CA ASP A 590 4.95 -6.14 -35.34
C ASP A 590 6.04 -5.19 -34.82
N LEU A 591 5.94 -4.70 -33.59
CA LEU A 591 7.00 -3.91 -32.95
C LEU A 591 8.31 -4.70 -32.78
N GLY A 592 8.22 -6.02 -32.60
CA GLY A 592 9.38 -6.92 -32.49
C GLY A 592 10.09 -7.20 -33.83
N LYS A 593 9.48 -6.93 -34.98
CA LYS A 593 10.10 -7.24 -36.28
C LYS A 593 11.33 -6.38 -36.55
N PRO A 594 12.52 -6.98 -36.84
CA PRO A 594 13.74 -6.22 -37.03
C PRO A 594 13.74 -5.36 -38.29
N ARG A 595 13.07 -5.82 -39.35
CA ARG A 595 13.04 -5.15 -40.66
C ARG A 595 12.05 -3.97 -40.75
N LEU A 596 11.21 -3.76 -39.73
CA LEU A 596 10.21 -2.71 -39.75
C LEU A 596 10.83 -1.35 -39.43
N GLN A 597 10.51 -0.34 -40.26
CA GLN A 597 11.03 1.02 -40.07
C GLN A 597 10.60 1.61 -38.73
N THR A 598 11.49 2.36 -38.10
CA THR A 598 11.28 2.96 -36.77
C THR A 598 10.10 3.94 -36.75
N SER A 599 9.91 4.71 -37.83
CA SER A 599 8.75 5.60 -37.98
C SER A 599 7.41 4.85 -37.87
N TYR A 600 7.33 3.68 -38.52
CA TYR A 600 6.13 2.85 -38.46
C TYR A 600 5.95 2.22 -37.05
N LYS A 601 7.04 1.81 -36.39
CA LYS A 601 7.00 1.33 -35.00
C LYS A 601 6.44 2.38 -34.04
N LEU A 602 6.81 3.66 -34.21
CA LEU A 602 6.28 4.76 -33.41
C LEU A 602 4.80 5.06 -33.70
N ILE A 603 4.34 4.85 -34.92
CA ILE A 603 2.90 4.95 -35.24
C ILE A 603 2.12 3.84 -34.54
N ILE A 604 2.65 2.62 -34.47
CA ILE A 604 2.03 1.51 -33.75
C ILE A 604 1.94 1.84 -32.25
N THR A 605 3.02 2.32 -31.61
CA THR A 605 3.00 2.69 -30.19
C THR A 605 1.96 3.78 -29.89
N SER A 606 1.88 4.82 -30.74
CA SER A 606 0.88 5.89 -30.63
C SER A 606 -0.56 5.37 -30.82
N ARG A 607 -0.75 4.40 -31.72
CA ARG A 607 -2.04 3.72 -31.90
C ARG A 607 -2.41 2.92 -30.64
N MET A 608 -1.46 2.18 -30.09
CA MET A 608 -1.68 1.38 -28.87
C MET A 608 -2.14 2.23 -27.70
N GLU A 609 -1.56 3.40 -27.51
CA GLU A 609 -1.95 4.31 -26.42
C GLU A 609 -3.36 4.90 -26.56
N ARG A 610 -3.90 4.98 -27.79
CA ARG A 610 -5.18 5.64 -28.07
C ARG A 610 -6.35 4.69 -28.24
N VAL A 611 -6.10 3.46 -28.67
CA VAL A 611 -7.16 2.52 -29.10
C VAL A 611 -7.52 1.53 -28.01
N TYR A 612 -6.55 1.01 -27.24
CA TYR A 612 -6.80 -0.09 -26.32
C TYR A 612 -7.22 0.38 -24.94
N ASP A 613 -8.42 -0.03 -24.48
CA ASP A 613 -8.98 0.33 -23.16
C ASP A 613 -8.09 -0.09 -21.99
N CYS A 614 -7.40 -1.23 -22.12
CA CYS A 614 -6.47 -1.69 -21.11
C CYS A 614 -5.28 -0.73 -20.88
N LEU A 615 -5.02 0.19 -21.83
CA LEU A 615 -3.93 1.16 -21.84
C LEU A 615 -4.40 2.61 -21.73
N LEU A 616 -5.69 2.90 -21.99
CA LEU A 616 -6.24 4.25 -21.90
C LEU A 616 -6.12 4.85 -20.49
N PRO A 617 -5.94 6.18 -20.40
CA PRO A 617 -6.01 6.85 -19.11
C PRO A 617 -7.41 6.65 -18.52
N SER A 618 -7.47 6.40 -17.21
CA SER A 618 -8.76 6.34 -16.51
C SER A 618 -9.51 7.64 -16.74
N SER A 619 -10.62 7.59 -17.48
CA SER A 619 -11.55 8.72 -17.56
C SER A 619 -12.02 9.02 -16.13
N LYS A 620 -11.86 10.26 -15.70
CA LYS A 620 -12.48 10.74 -14.47
C LYS A 620 -13.98 10.82 -14.76
N HIS A 621 -14.75 9.85 -14.31
CA HIS A 621 -16.19 10.01 -14.09
C HIS A 621 -16.41 10.54 -12.69
#